data_2c92f4b37476c18dc569cab306ac66a2
#
_entry.id   2c92f4b37476c18dc569cab306ac66a2
#
_cell.length_a   1.000
_cell.length_b   1.000
_cell.length_c   1.000
_cell.angle_alpha   90.00
_cell.angle_beta   90.00
_cell.angle_gamma   90.00
#
_symmetry.space_group_name_H-M   'P 1'
#
loop_
_entity.id
_entity.type
_entity.pdbx_description
1 polymer ?
#
loop_
_entity_poly.entity_id
_entity_poly.type
_entity_poly.pdbx_seq_one_letter_code
_entity_poly.pdbx_strand_id
1 'polypeptide(L)'
;MSFFENTRKPEGLGGKIMVAMMNLGHSPVARWGLHFLELTLDAKVLDCGCGGGANIKRLLKKCPRGVVKGIDYSPVSVEKSKKVNEAAIVEGRCTVLQGSVANMIFAGDWFDAVTAFETVYFWPDLPQCFREVYRVLKPGGTLLICNESNGDTDKDCLLYTSPSPRDTR
;
A
#
# COMPACT_ATOMS: atom_id res chain seq x y z
N MET A 1 -8.11 -13.92 21.01
CA MET A 1 -7.33 -13.45 19.85
C MET A 1 -6.10 -12.73 20.38
N SER A 2 -4.89 -13.16 20.01
CA SER A 2 -3.63 -12.57 20.46
C SER A 2 -3.47 -11.16 19.88
N PHE A 3 -2.70 -10.26 20.55
CA PHE A 3 -2.36 -8.94 20.04
C PHE A 3 -1.76 -8.99 18.62
N PHE A 4 -0.90 -9.98 18.35
CA PHE A 4 -0.28 -10.20 17.03
C PHE A 4 -1.27 -10.65 15.96
N GLU A 5 -2.29 -11.43 16.26
CA GLU A 5 -3.34 -11.80 15.31
C GLU A 5 -4.19 -10.61 14.89
N ASN A 6 -4.49 -9.71 15.82
CA ASN A 6 -5.20 -8.45 15.53
C ASN A 6 -4.39 -7.47 14.68
N THR A 7 -3.05 -7.56 14.70
CA THR A 7 -2.19 -6.73 13.83
C THR A 7 -2.27 -7.21 12.38
N ARG A 8 -2.35 -8.53 12.19
CA ARG A 8 -2.43 -9.14 10.86
C ARG A 8 -3.81 -8.96 10.21
N LYS A 9 -4.89 -9.12 10.98
CA LYS A 9 -6.29 -8.98 10.52
C LYS A 9 -7.11 -8.27 11.60
N PRO A 10 -7.10 -6.92 11.65
CA PRO A 10 -7.88 -6.17 12.63
C PRO A 10 -9.38 -6.48 12.53
N GLU A 11 -9.99 -6.91 13.64
CA GLU A 11 -11.41 -7.21 13.72
C GLU A 11 -12.06 -6.54 14.93
N GLY A 12 -13.35 -6.20 14.83
CA GLY A 12 -14.14 -5.61 15.90
C GLY A 12 -13.66 -4.23 16.38
N LEU A 13 -14.04 -3.85 17.61
CA LEU A 13 -13.70 -2.55 18.21
C LEU A 13 -12.20 -2.42 18.48
N GLY A 14 -11.56 -3.48 18.94
CA GLY A 14 -10.11 -3.54 19.17
C GLY A 14 -9.32 -3.37 17.86
N GLY A 15 -9.80 -3.96 16.74
CA GLY A 15 -9.24 -3.78 15.42
C GLY A 15 -9.32 -2.33 14.93
N LYS A 16 -10.42 -1.61 15.19
CA LYS A 16 -10.56 -0.19 14.82
C LYS A 16 -9.55 0.70 15.54
N ILE A 17 -9.29 0.45 16.81
CA ILE A 17 -8.29 1.17 17.61
C ILE A 17 -6.89 0.83 17.08
N MET A 18 -6.61 -0.44 16.81
CA MET A 18 -5.33 -0.90 16.27
C MET A 18 -5.00 -0.22 14.95
N VAL A 19 -5.93 -0.20 13.98
CA VAL A 19 -5.75 0.46 12.67
C VAL A 19 -5.50 1.97 12.85
N ALA A 20 -6.15 2.61 13.83
CA ALA A 20 -5.90 4.03 14.12
C ALA A 20 -4.50 4.28 14.69
N MET A 21 -4.02 3.41 15.59
CA MET A 21 -2.66 3.48 16.15
C MET A 21 -1.59 3.19 15.09
N MET A 22 -1.80 2.19 14.23
CA MET A 22 -0.88 1.88 13.12
C MET A 22 -0.74 3.06 12.14
N ASN A 23 -1.85 3.74 11.80
CA ASN A 23 -1.81 4.94 10.96
C ASN A 23 -0.98 6.09 11.55
N LEU A 24 -0.91 6.19 12.88
CA LEU A 24 -0.11 7.20 13.59
C LEU A 24 1.36 6.76 13.73
N GLY A 25 1.59 5.51 14.14
CA GLY A 25 2.92 4.98 14.42
C GLY A 25 3.81 4.92 13.17
N HIS A 26 3.29 4.45 12.05
CA HIS A 26 4.07 4.27 10.80
C HIS A 26 4.14 5.54 9.94
N SER A 27 3.60 6.66 10.43
CA SER A 27 3.58 7.94 9.68
C SER A 27 4.95 8.51 9.35
N PRO A 28 5.99 8.45 10.23
CA PRO A 28 7.33 8.95 9.89
C PRO A 28 7.99 8.14 8.78
N VAL A 29 7.96 6.81 8.88
CA VAL A 29 8.54 5.88 7.89
C VAL A 29 7.87 6.04 6.53
N ALA A 30 6.53 6.12 6.50
CA ALA A 30 5.81 6.33 5.26
C ALA A 30 6.12 7.68 4.61
N ARG A 31 6.28 8.75 5.39
CA ARG A 31 6.67 10.07 4.84
C ARG A 31 8.08 10.04 4.28
N TRP A 32 9.00 9.39 4.99
CA TRP A 32 10.37 9.22 4.54
C TRP A 32 10.43 8.39 3.25
N GLY A 33 9.78 7.22 3.20
CA GLY A 33 9.75 6.39 1.99
C GLY A 33 9.11 7.09 0.80
N LEU A 34 8.01 7.82 1.01
CA LEU A 34 7.37 8.60 -0.06
C LEU A 34 8.23 9.74 -0.62
N HIS A 35 9.27 10.18 0.09
CA HIS A 35 10.23 11.15 -0.41
C HIS A 35 10.98 10.63 -1.64
N PHE A 36 11.28 9.34 -1.68
CA PHE A 36 12.00 8.68 -2.77
C PHE A 36 11.10 8.24 -3.93
N LEU A 37 9.78 8.34 -3.78
CA LEU A 37 8.85 7.99 -4.85
C LEU A 37 8.58 9.19 -5.74
N GLU A 38 9.12 9.17 -6.95
CA GLU A 38 8.81 10.15 -7.97
C GLU A 38 7.53 9.76 -8.70
N LEU A 39 6.59 10.68 -8.79
CA LEU A 39 5.31 10.48 -9.47
C LEU A 39 5.01 11.67 -10.36
N THR A 40 4.45 11.41 -11.54
CA THR A 40 3.81 12.45 -12.34
C THR A 40 2.52 12.94 -11.66
N LEU A 41 2.09 14.14 -11.99
CA LEU A 41 0.90 14.74 -11.37
C LEU A 41 -0.39 13.96 -11.64
N ASP A 42 -0.41 13.13 -12.67
CA ASP A 42 -1.53 12.31 -13.15
C ASP A 42 -1.29 10.81 -12.96
N ALA A 43 -0.30 10.42 -12.17
CA ALA A 43 0.08 9.03 -11.94
C ALA A 43 -1.08 8.18 -11.40
N LYS A 44 -1.09 6.92 -11.81
CA LYS A 44 -1.98 5.87 -11.30
C LYS A 44 -1.21 5.02 -10.29
N VAL A 45 -1.61 5.04 -9.05
CA VAL A 45 -0.87 4.39 -7.95
C VAL A 45 -1.74 3.35 -7.25
N LEU A 46 -1.13 2.22 -6.88
CA LEU A 46 -1.73 1.20 -6.02
C LEU A 46 -1.01 1.16 -4.68
N ASP A 47 -1.77 1.18 -3.59
CA ASP A 47 -1.27 0.97 -2.23
C ASP A 47 -1.70 -0.43 -1.74
N CYS A 48 -0.75 -1.36 -1.66
CA CYS A 48 -0.96 -2.75 -1.26
C CYS A 48 -0.86 -2.89 0.26
N GLY A 49 -1.94 -3.38 0.91
CA GLY A 49 -2.06 -3.37 2.36
C GLY A 49 -2.28 -1.96 2.88
N CYS A 50 -3.22 -1.24 2.28
CA CYS A 50 -3.41 0.20 2.50
C CYS A 50 -3.87 0.57 3.92
N GLY A 51 -4.20 -0.40 4.77
CA GLY A 51 -4.60 -0.21 6.15
C GLY A 51 -5.72 0.83 6.29
N GLY A 52 -5.58 1.76 7.21
CA GLY A 52 -6.55 2.83 7.44
C GLY A 52 -6.52 3.99 6.43
N GLY A 53 -5.78 3.87 5.33
CA GLY A 53 -5.82 4.78 4.18
C GLY A 53 -5.01 6.08 4.32
N ALA A 54 -4.16 6.20 5.33
CA ALA A 54 -3.34 7.40 5.53
C ALA A 54 -2.34 7.62 4.40
N ASN A 55 -1.76 6.54 3.85
CA ASN A 55 -0.82 6.61 2.75
C ASN A 55 -1.52 6.92 1.42
N ILE A 56 -2.71 6.37 1.18
CA ILE A 56 -3.56 6.76 0.05
C ILE A 56 -3.75 8.30 0.03
N LYS A 57 -4.09 8.90 1.18
CA LYS A 57 -4.24 10.36 1.29
C LYS A 57 -2.96 11.13 0.96
N ARG A 58 -1.80 10.58 1.30
CA ARG A 58 -0.48 11.19 0.96
C ARG A 58 -0.17 11.05 -0.53
N LEU A 59 -0.43 9.88 -1.11
CA LEU A 59 -0.25 9.60 -2.54
C LEU A 59 -1.15 10.51 -3.39
N LEU A 60 -2.42 10.69 -3.03
CA LEU A 60 -3.35 11.60 -3.70
C LEU A 60 -2.86 13.06 -3.72
N LYS A 61 -2.08 13.48 -2.71
CA LYS A 61 -1.43 14.80 -2.70
C LYS A 61 -0.23 14.87 -3.63
N LYS A 62 0.50 13.76 -3.81
CA LYS A 62 1.64 13.68 -4.73
C LYS A 62 1.21 13.64 -6.18
N CYS A 63 0.05 13.05 -6.49
CA CYS A 63 -0.52 12.99 -7.84
C CYS A 63 -1.92 13.65 -7.87
N PRO A 64 -2.00 14.98 -7.82
CA PRO A 64 -3.27 15.69 -7.62
C PRO A 64 -4.26 15.55 -8.79
N ARG A 65 -3.80 15.16 -9.98
CA ARG A 65 -4.64 14.82 -11.15
C ARG A 65 -4.71 13.32 -11.41
N GLY A 66 -4.01 12.53 -10.58
CA GLY A 66 -3.91 11.08 -10.70
C GLY A 66 -5.01 10.33 -9.94
N VAL A 67 -4.88 9.02 -9.98
CA VAL A 67 -5.80 8.07 -9.33
C VAL A 67 -5.02 7.17 -8.38
N VAL A 68 -5.51 7.01 -7.16
CA VAL A 68 -4.93 6.08 -6.18
C VAL A 68 -5.94 4.99 -5.86
N LYS A 69 -5.53 3.75 -6.02
CA LYS A 69 -6.29 2.59 -5.56
C LYS A 69 -5.62 1.97 -4.34
N GLY A 70 -6.42 1.45 -3.41
CA GLY A 70 -5.94 0.70 -2.27
C GLY A 70 -6.54 -0.69 -2.25
N ILE A 71 -5.77 -1.66 -1.80
CA ILE A 71 -6.24 -3.01 -1.51
C ILE A 71 -5.78 -3.40 -0.10
N ASP A 72 -6.70 -3.98 0.68
CA ASP A 72 -6.40 -4.50 2.00
C ASP A 72 -7.22 -5.76 2.27
N TYR A 73 -6.65 -6.71 2.98
CA TYR A 73 -7.31 -7.95 3.34
C TYR A 73 -8.38 -7.75 4.43
N SER A 74 -8.17 -6.80 5.35
CA SER A 74 -9.04 -6.53 6.48
C SER A 74 -10.24 -5.66 6.09
N PRO A 75 -11.49 -6.11 6.27
CA PRO A 75 -12.68 -5.29 6.02
C PRO A 75 -12.72 -4.05 6.91
N VAL A 76 -12.18 -4.12 8.14
CA VAL A 76 -12.08 -2.98 9.07
C VAL A 76 -11.14 -1.90 8.53
N SER A 77 -9.99 -2.31 8.00
CA SER A 77 -9.03 -1.43 7.33
C SER A 77 -9.66 -0.74 6.12
N VAL A 78 -10.32 -1.52 5.27
CA VAL A 78 -11.01 -1.01 4.06
C VAL A 78 -12.09 0.02 4.42
N GLU A 79 -12.94 -0.27 5.41
CA GLU A 79 -13.97 0.67 5.87
C GLU A 79 -13.35 1.98 6.38
N LYS A 80 -12.31 1.88 7.21
CA LYS A 80 -11.57 3.03 7.71
C LYS A 80 -10.93 3.83 6.60
N SER A 81 -10.28 3.15 5.66
CA SER A 81 -9.61 3.76 4.50
C SER A 81 -10.60 4.52 3.62
N LYS A 82 -11.79 3.95 3.37
CA LYS A 82 -12.87 4.63 2.63
C LYS A 82 -13.32 5.91 3.32
N LYS A 83 -13.52 5.90 4.63
CA LYS A 83 -13.88 7.10 5.40
C LYS A 83 -12.81 8.18 5.35
N VAL A 84 -11.54 7.81 5.48
CA VAL A 84 -10.41 8.75 5.46
C VAL A 84 -10.24 9.43 4.09
N ASN A 85 -10.63 8.73 3.01
CA ASN A 85 -10.45 9.19 1.63
C ASN A 85 -11.79 9.47 0.91
N GLU A 86 -12.88 9.67 1.65
CA GLU A 86 -14.24 9.81 1.12
C GLU A 86 -14.34 10.89 0.05
N ALA A 87 -13.79 12.06 0.28
CA ALA A 87 -13.79 13.15 -0.71
C ALA A 87 -13.17 12.73 -2.05
N ALA A 88 -12.00 12.07 -2.02
CA ALA A 88 -11.34 11.61 -3.23
C ALA A 88 -12.08 10.44 -3.90
N ILE A 89 -12.84 9.65 -3.14
CA ILE A 89 -13.71 8.59 -3.68
C ILE A 89 -14.88 9.23 -4.44
N VAL A 90 -15.53 10.23 -3.85
CA VAL A 90 -16.61 10.99 -4.51
C VAL A 90 -16.13 11.69 -5.78
N GLU A 91 -14.91 12.23 -5.76
CA GLU A 91 -14.24 12.82 -6.94
C GLU A 91 -13.83 11.80 -8.00
N GLY A 92 -13.97 10.49 -7.75
CA GLY A 92 -13.55 9.42 -8.67
C GLY A 92 -12.02 9.20 -8.72
N ARG A 93 -11.25 9.84 -7.83
CA ARG A 93 -9.78 9.74 -7.77
C ARG A 93 -9.25 8.67 -6.80
N CYS A 94 -10.13 8.05 -6.02
CA CYS A 94 -9.76 7.01 -5.08
C CYS A 94 -10.71 5.82 -5.17
N THR A 95 -10.15 4.62 -5.05
CA THR A 95 -10.94 3.38 -4.88
C THR A 95 -10.25 2.52 -3.84
N VAL A 96 -10.99 2.00 -2.86
CA VAL A 96 -10.47 1.06 -1.86
C VAL A 96 -11.26 -0.23 -1.90
N LEU A 97 -10.55 -1.35 -2.06
CA LEU A 97 -11.14 -2.67 -2.22
C LEU A 97 -10.65 -3.63 -1.14
N GLN A 98 -11.52 -4.52 -0.72
CA GLN A 98 -11.10 -5.68 0.06
C GLN A 98 -10.56 -6.75 -0.88
N GLY A 99 -9.38 -7.28 -0.58
CA GLY A 99 -8.78 -8.34 -1.38
C GLY A 99 -7.39 -8.71 -0.93
N SER A 100 -6.83 -9.71 -1.60
CA SER A 100 -5.47 -10.20 -1.37
C SER A 100 -4.53 -9.70 -2.47
N VAL A 101 -3.30 -9.35 -2.09
CA VAL A 101 -2.23 -9.00 -3.04
C VAL A 101 -1.86 -10.20 -3.92
N ALA A 102 -2.09 -11.44 -3.45
CA ALA A 102 -1.82 -12.65 -4.23
C ALA A 102 -2.80 -12.89 -5.39
N ASN A 103 -3.93 -12.17 -5.43
CA ASN A 103 -4.94 -12.28 -6.49
C ASN A 103 -5.69 -10.96 -6.64
N MET A 104 -5.13 -10.04 -7.42
CA MET A 104 -5.67 -8.70 -7.60
C MET A 104 -6.58 -8.62 -8.82
N ILE A 105 -7.75 -7.97 -8.66
CA ILE A 105 -8.74 -7.80 -9.75
C ILE A 105 -8.37 -6.69 -10.75
N PHE A 106 -7.22 -6.05 -10.57
CA PHE A 106 -6.79 -4.95 -11.45
C PHE A 106 -6.25 -5.46 -12.77
N ALA A 107 -6.43 -4.67 -13.82
CA ALA A 107 -5.86 -4.95 -15.13
C ALA A 107 -4.32 -4.96 -15.07
N GLY A 108 -3.70 -5.71 -15.97
CA GLY A 108 -2.25 -5.66 -16.17
C GLY A 108 -1.80 -4.31 -16.74
N ASP A 109 -0.54 -3.95 -16.50
CA ASP A 109 0.10 -2.75 -17.04
C ASP A 109 -0.70 -1.44 -16.80
N TRP A 110 -1.32 -1.34 -15.61
CA TRP A 110 -2.21 -0.21 -15.34
C TRP A 110 -1.61 0.86 -14.41
N PHE A 111 -0.77 0.46 -13.45
CA PHE A 111 -0.21 1.36 -12.44
C PHE A 111 1.18 1.87 -12.82
N ASP A 112 1.41 3.16 -12.62
CA ASP A 112 2.72 3.79 -12.74
C ASP A 112 3.59 3.48 -11.51
N ALA A 113 2.95 3.30 -10.35
CA ALA A 113 3.62 2.88 -9.13
C ALA A 113 2.75 1.97 -8.28
N VAL A 114 3.40 1.05 -7.55
CA VAL A 114 2.81 0.25 -6.47
C VAL A 114 3.59 0.53 -5.19
N THR A 115 2.88 0.73 -4.09
CA THR A 115 3.47 0.95 -2.76
C THR A 115 3.07 -0.13 -1.78
N ALA A 116 3.96 -0.46 -0.86
CA ALA A 116 3.72 -1.38 0.25
C ALA A 116 4.43 -0.84 1.51
N PHE A 117 3.67 -0.34 2.47
CA PHE A 117 4.19 0.23 3.71
C PHE A 117 3.85 -0.67 4.88
N GLU A 118 4.86 -1.24 5.53
CA GLU A 118 4.71 -2.11 6.70
C GLU A 118 3.75 -3.31 6.48
N THR A 119 3.76 -3.90 5.29
CA THR A 119 2.75 -4.91 4.93
C THR A 119 3.30 -6.17 4.28
N VAL A 120 4.46 -6.12 3.63
CA VAL A 120 5.00 -7.24 2.82
C VAL A 120 5.17 -8.52 3.65
N TYR A 121 5.57 -8.42 4.90
CA TYR A 121 5.72 -9.57 5.80
C TYR A 121 4.38 -10.25 6.22
N PHE A 122 3.24 -9.63 5.91
CA PHE A 122 1.92 -10.23 6.08
C PHE A 122 1.36 -10.85 4.80
N TRP A 123 2.04 -10.66 3.67
CA TRP A 123 1.56 -11.20 2.41
C TRP A 123 1.60 -12.73 2.44
N PRO A 124 0.58 -13.40 1.94
CA PRO A 124 0.58 -14.86 1.90
C PRO A 124 1.59 -15.41 0.91
N ASP A 125 1.67 -16.09 0.08
CA ASP A 125 2.61 -16.52 -0.95
C ASP A 125 3.35 -15.32 -1.57
N LEU A 126 4.53 -14.98 -1.04
CA LEU A 126 5.33 -13.83 -1.53
C LEU A 126 5.65 -13.90 -3.02
N PRO A 127 6.11 -15.04 -3.59
CA PRO A 127 6.31 -15.18 -5.03
C PRO A 127 5.05 -14.86 -5.84
N GLN A 128 3.88 -15.31 -5.42
CA GLN A 128 2.63 -15.01 -6.09
C GLN A 128 2.25 -13.53 -5.96
N CYS A 129 2.42 -12.94 -4.78
CA CYS A 129 2.16 -11.52 -4.57
C CYS A 129 3.04 -10.66 -5.49
N PHE A 130 4.33 -10.98 -5.60
CA PHE A 130 5.23 -10.25 -6.49
C PHE A 130 4.91 -10.46 -7.98
N ARG A 131 4.45 -11.65 -8.39
CA ARG A 131 3.92 -11.85 -9.76
C ARG A 131 2.71 -10.96 -10.05
N GLU A 132 1.80 -10.82 -9.10
CA GLU A 132 0.64 -9.95 -9.24
C GLU A 132 1.02 -8.46 -9.26
N VAL A 133 1.94 -8.03 -8.38
CA VAL A 133 2.49 -6.66 -8.43
C VAL A 133 3.15 -6.38 -9.77
N TYR A 134 3.96 -7.31 -10.27
CA TYR A 134 4.59 -7.18 -11.58
C TYR A 134 3.57 -7.11 -12.71
N ARG A 135 2.51 -7.93 -12.65
CA ARG A 135 1.46 -7.95 -13.67
C ARG A 135 0.71 -6.63 -13.77
N VAL A 136 0.43 -5.98 -12.64
CA VAL A 136 -0.35 -4.74 -12.60
C VAL A 136 0.48 -3.48 -12.83
N LEU A 137 1.80 -3.54 -12.64
CA LEU A 137 2.72 -2.45 -12.93
C LEU A 137 2.91 -2.31 -14.45
N LYS A 138 2.91 -1.07 -14.92
CA LYS A 138 3.36 -0.76 -16.28
C LYS A 138 4.83 -1.11 -16.46
N PRO A 139 5.28 -1.39 -17.70
CA PRO A 139 6.71 -1.35 -18.04
C PRO A 139 7.33 -0.01 -17.58
N GLY A 140 8.46 -0.08 -16.87
CA GLY A 140 9.09 1.11 -16.26
C GLY A 140 8.41 1.63 -14.99
N GLY A 141 7.34 0.99 -14.53
CA GLY A 141 6.67 1.35 -13.28
C GLY A 141 7.51 1.02 -12.03
N THR A 142 7.26 1.71 -10.94
CA THR A 142 8.04 1.62 -9.70
C THR A 142 7.30 0.83 -8.63
N LEU A 143 7.98 -0.13 -7.99
CA LEU A 143 7.54 -0.72 -6.72
C LEU A 143 8.33 -0.09 -5.57
N LEU A 144 7.63 0.56 -4.64
CA LEU A 144 8.19 1.05 -3.38
C LEU A 144 7.76 0.15 -2.22
N ILE A 145 8.71 -0.51 -1.59
CA ILE A 145 8.52 -1.22 -0.32
C ILE A 145 9.20 -0.43 0.78
N CYS A 146 8.49 -0.18 1.86
CA CYS A 146 9.02 0.56 3.01
C CYS A 146 8.60 -0.13 4.31
N ASN A 147 9.59 -0.62 5.06
CA ASN A 147 9.41 -1.31 6.33
C ASN A 147 10.35 -0.72 7.39
N GLU A 148 9.92 -0.69 8.66
CA GLU A 148 10.77 -0.28 9.80
C GLU A 148 11.80 -1.35 10.17
N SER A 149 11.55 -2.60 9.81
CA SER A 149 12.43 -3.73 10.11
C SER A 149 12.60 -4.63 8.89
N ASN A 150 13.82 -5.09 8.69
CA ASN A 150 14.16 -6.08 7.67
C ASN A 150 14.02 -7.55 8.16
N GLY A 151 13.59 -7.74 9.42
CA GLY A 151 13.53 -9.04 10.08
C GLY A 151 14.79 -9.38 10.87
N ASP A 152 15.87 -8.62 10.74
CA ASP A 152 17.03 -8.66 11.61
C ASP A 152 16.86 -7.75 12.83
N THR A 153 17.67 -7.95 13.86
CA THR A 153 17.58 -7.19 15.13
C THR A 153 18.01 -5.73 15.01
N ASP A 154 18.56 -5.33 13.88
CA ASP A 154 18.97 -3.95 13.61
C ASP A 154 17.79 -3.13 13.06
N LYS A 155 17.62 -1.94 13.64
CA LYS A 155 16.47 -1.02 13.38
C LYS A 155 16.60 -0.24 12.07
N ASP A 156 17.25 -0.78 11.07
CA ASP A 156 17.45 -0.08 9.81
C ASP A 156 16.27 -0.29 8.85
N CYS A 157 15.73 0.81 8.37
CA CYS A 157 14.68 0.80 7.35
C CYS A 157 15.30 0.47 5.99
N LEU A 158 14.88 -0.63 5.37
CA LEU A 158 15.29 -0.99 4.02
C LEU A 158 14.31 -0.42 3.00
N LEU A 159 14.81 0.48 2.16
CA LEU A 159 14.12 0.95 0.98
C LEU A 159 14.59 0.11 -0.22
N TYR A 160 13.69 -0.64 -0.82
CA TYR A 160 13.92 -1.28 -2.11
C TYR A 160 13.17 -0.52 -3.19
N THR A 161 13.91 0.13 -4.08
CA THR A 161 13.41 0.54 -5.39
C THR A 161 14.00 -0.45 -6.40
N SER A 162 13.18 -1.27 -7.01
CA SER A 162 13.62 -2.15 -8.09
C SER A 162 13.11 -1.59 -9.40
N PRO A 163 13.98 -1.38 -10.41
CA PRO A 163 13.51 -1.19 -11.76
C PRO A 163 12.69 -2.41 -12.19
N SER A 164 11.66 -2.19 -13.00
CA SER A 164 10.86 -3.28 -13.54
C SER A 164 11.78 -4.28 -14.26
N PRO A 165 11.63 -5.61 -14.06
CA PRO A 165 12.40 -6.61 -14.80
C PRO A 165 12.30 -6.48 -16.33
N ARG A 166 11.36 -5.67 -16.84
CA ARG A 166 11.23 -5.34 -18.28
C ARG A 166 12.22 -4.30 -18.75
N ASP A 167 12.91 -3.60 -17.84
CA ASP A 167 13.90 -2.55 -18.19
C ASP A 167 15.31 -3.12 -18.40
N THR A 168 15.54 -4.41 -18.14
CA THR A 168 16.80 -5.10 -18.39
C THR A 168 16.74 -5.82 -19.74
N ARG A 169 16.86 -5.07 -20.83
CA ARG A 169 17.24 -5.58 -22.15
C ARG A 169 18.46 -4.82 -22.65
#